data_41afc9ac09fe13444c7819d816332327
#
_entry.id   41afc9ac09fe13444c7819d816332327
#
_cell.length_a   1.000
_cell.length_b   1.000
_cell.length_c   1.000
_cell.angle_alpha   90.00
_cell.angle_beta   90.00
_cell.angle_gamma   90.00
#
_symmetry.space_group_name_H-M   'P 1'
#
loop_
_entity.id
_entity.type
_entity.pdbx_description
1 polymer ?
#
loop_
_entity_poly.entity_id
_entity_poly.type
_entity_poly.pdbx_seq_one_letter_code
_entity_poly.pdbx_strand_id
1 'polypeptide(L)'
;EAVVGIKKVKYEGTIQDMYEKDYPKYVFYNVIDTALVYLIHQKIKTMDIALTIAHMTQISIFKAASPVAITEALLAREFLTRNLVMAKDPKAPPSKREQFEGAFVKEPITGMHNAVAAFDFASLYPSIMRQLNVSPESFKKKVSPEKRSAERGENNIVSVTGAVYDTERSILKDVLTRLYDQRKEYKKESFRLQQKAYDLEQELK
;
A
#
# COMPACT_ATOMS: atom_id res chain seq x y z
N GLU A 1 -7.60 -11.16 19.69
CA GLU A 1 -8.39 -10.60 20.81
C GLU A 1 -8.92 -9.22 20.46
N ALA A 2 -8.07 -8.27 20.07
CA ALA A 2 -8.49 -6.89 19.80
C ALA A 2 -9.62 -6.74 18.76
N VAL A 3 -9.75 -7.68 17.84
CA VAL A 3 -10.76 -7.62 16.77
C VAL A 3 -12.07 -8.29 17.14
N VAL A 4 -12.03 -9.49 17.76
CA VAL A 4 -13.22 -10.32 18.00
C VAL A 4 -13.52 -10.58 19.48
N GLY A 5 -12.71 -10.08 20.39
CA GLY A 5 -12.87 -10.25 21.84
C GLY A 5 -12.51 -11.66 22.38
N ILE A 6 -12.20 -12.60 21.49
CA ILE A 6 -11.89 -13.99 21.84
C ILE A 6 -10.38 -14.21 21.74
N LYS A 7 -9.81 -14.88 22.74
CA LYS A 7 -8.38 -15.23 22.78
C LYS A 7 -8.16 -16.61 22.16
N LYS A 8 -6.96 -16.83 21.62
CA LYS A 8 -6.47 -18.16 21.32
C LYS A 8 -6.35 -19.01 22.57
N VAL A 9 -6.54 -20.29 22.41
CA VAL A 9 -6.30 -21.27 23.48
C VAL A 9 -4.81 -21.27 23.82
N LYS A 10 -4.49 -21.05 25.08
CA LYS A 10 -3.11 -21.14 25.58
C LYS A 10 -2.74 -22.59 25.85
N TYR A 11 -1.54 -22.96 25.47
CA TYR A 11 -0.96 -24.27 25.76
C TYR A 11 0.53 -24.13 26.06
N GLU A 12 1.07 -25.13 26.74
CA GLU A 12 2.51 -25.24 27.06
C GLU A 12 3.14 -26.28 26.15
N GLY A 13 4.41 -26.08 25.77
CA GLY A 13 5.13 -26.97 24.87
C GLY A 13 4.82 -26.74 23.39
N THR A 14 4.86 -27.78 22.60
CA THR A 14 4.61 -27.75 21.16
C THR A 14 3.18 -28.23 20.81
N ILE A 15 2.73 -27.95 19.59
CA ILE A 15 1.46 -28.50 19.06
C ILE A 15 1.50 -30.02 19.04
N GLN A 16 2.66 -30.60 18.75
CA GLN A 16 2.88 -32.05 18.77
C GLN A 16 2.72 -32.62 20.19
N ASP A 17 3.27 -31.96 21.21
CA ASP A 17 3.08 -32.37 22.60
C ASP A 17 1.60 -32.37 23.00
N MET A 18 0.85 -31.37 22.56
CA MET A 18 -0.58 -31.29 22.85
C MET A 18 -1.37 -32.39 22.12
N TYR A 19 -1.00 -32.72 20.89
CA TYR A 19 -1.60 -33.82 20.14
C TYR A 19 -1.38 -35.18 20.85
N GLU A 20 -0.17 -35.43 21.34
CA GLU A 20 0.20 -36.73 21.96
C GLU A 20 -0.28 -36.87 23.40
N LYS A 21 -0.29 -35.76 24.17
CA LYS A 21 -0.55 -35.78 25.62
C LYS A 21 -1.96 -35.35 26.01
N ASP A 22 -2.60 -34.49 25.20
CA ASP A 22 -3.93 -33.91 25.48
C ASP A 22 -4.72 -33.71 24.18
N TYR A 23 -5.06 -34.82 23.55
CA TYR A 23 -5.80 -34.83 22.29
C TYR A 23 -7.12 -34.02 22.31
N PRO A 24 -7.95 -34.11 23.39
CA PRO A 24 -9.15 -33.27 23.48
C PRO A 24 -8.85 -31.78 23.41
N LYS A 25 -7.81 -31.32 24.09
CA LYS A 25 -7.37 -29.91 24.04
C LYS A 25 -6.84 -29.51 22.66
N TYR A 26 -6.14 -30.42 21.99
CA TYR A 26 -5.70 -30.23 20.61
C TYR A 26 -6.88 -30.03 19.65
N VAL A 27 -7.92 -30.86 19.76
CA VAL A 27 -9.15 -30.73 18.94
C VAL A 27 -9.83 -29.40 19.25
N PHE A 28 -9.99 -29.05 20.52
CA PHE A 28 -10.59 -27.77 20.95
C PHE A 28 -9.78 -26.57 20.43
N TYR A 29 -8.46 -26.63 20.48
CA TYR A 29 -7.58 -25.62 19.91
C TYR A 29 -7.86 -25.41 18.41
N ASN A 30 -7.95 -26.49 17.63
CA ASN A 30 -8.23 -26.40 16.19
C ASN A 30 -9.62 -25.81 15.89
N VAL A 31 -10.63 -26.19 16.67
CA VAL A 31 -11.99 -25.63 16.55
C VAL A 31 -11.98 -24.13 16.80
N ILE A 32 -11.32 -23.70 17.87
CA ILE A 32 -11.23 -22.26 18.19
C ILE A 32 -10.44 -21.50 17.13
N ASP A 33 -9.31 -22.01 16.64
CA ASP A 33 -8.53 -21.36 15.59
C ASP A 33 -9.34 -21.22 14.30
N THR A 34 -10.10 -22.22 13.91
CA THR A 34 -10.97 -22.16 12.74
C THR A 34 -12.11 -21.15 12.93
N ALA A 35 -12.76 -21.18 14.10
CA ALA A 35 -13.81 -20.22 14.44
C ALA A 35 -13.29 -18.78 14.45
N LEU A 36 -12.08 -18.55 14.95
CA LEU A 36 -11.46 -17.22 14.96
C LEU A 36 -11.23 -16.67 13.54
N VAL A 37 -10.81 -17.49 12.58
CA VAL A 37 -10.65 -17.07 11.19
C VAL A 37 -12.00 -16.59 10.62
N TYR A 38 -13.06 -17.35 10.85
CA TYR A 38 -14.40 -17.00 10.41
C TYR A 38 -14.88 -15.68 11.05
N LEU A 39 -14.75 -15.53 12.37
CA LEU A 39 -15.17 -14.33 13.10
C LEU A 39 -14.38 -13.09 12.69
N ILE A 40 -13.08 -13.23 12.46
CA ILE A 40 -12.23 -12.15 11.94
C ILE A 40 -12.73 -11.73 10.55
N HIS A 41 -13.00 -12.70 9.67
CA HIS A 41 -13.55 -12.42 8.35
C HIS A 41 -14.88 -11.68 8.42
N GLN A 42 -15.81 -12.14 9.27
CA GLN A 42 -17.11 -11.46 9.45
C GLN A 42 -16.98 -10.01 9.88
N LYS A 43 -15.97 -9.69 10.68
CA LYS A 43 -15.76 -8.34 11.20
C LYS A 43 -14.94 -7.44 10.26
N ILE A 44 -13.89 -7.97 9.65
CA ILE A 44 -12.95 -7.19 8.81
C ILE A 44 -13.34 -7.24 7.32
N LYS A 45 -14.15 -8.23 6.91
CA LYS A 45 -14.56 -8.42 5.52
C LYS A 45 -13.39 -8.62 4.54
N THR A 46 -12.35 -9.34 4.98
CA THR A 46 -11.11 -9.56 4.21
C THR A 46 -11.34 -10.18 2.83
N MET A 47 -12.26 -11.15 2.73
CA MET A 47 -12.58 -11.78 1.44
C MET A 47 -13.30 -10.80 0.52
N ASP A 48 -14.21 -9.98 1.04
CA ASP A 48 -14.93 -8.97 0.27
C ASP A 48 -13.94 -7.92 -0.30
N ILE A 49 -12.96 -7.53 0.51
CA ILE A 49 -11.87 -6.63 0.07
C ILE A 49 -11.04 -7.31 -1.04
N ALA A 50 -10.63 -8.56 -0.84
CA ALA A 50 -9.84 -9.30 -1.83
C ALA A 50 -10.61 -9.50 -3.14
N LEU A 51 -11.90 -9.83 -3.09
CA LEU A 51 -12.78 -9.94 -4.25
C LEU A 51 -12.93 -8.60 -4.96
N THR A 52 -13.13 -7.53 -4.23
CA THR A 52 -13.23 -6.17 -4.79
C THR A 52 -11.95 -5.79 -5.53
N ILE A 53 -10.78 -6.02 -4.92
CA ILE A 53 -9.48 -5.76 -5.55
C ILE A 53 -9.31 -6.62 -6.79
N ALA A 54 -9.59 -7.93 -6.70
CA ALA A 54 -9.47 -8.86 -7.83
C ALA A 54 -10.35 -8.43 -9.01
N HIS A 55 -11.58 -8.00 -8.73
CA HIS A 55 -12.51 -7.51 -9.73
C HIS A 55 -12.04 -6.19 -10.37
N MET A 56 -11.64 -5.21 -9.55
CA MET A 56 -11.16 -3.91 -10.03
C MET A 56 -9.91 -4.03 -10.91
N THR A 57 -9.02 -4.95 -10.57
CA THR A 57 -7.73 -5.13 -11.25
C THR A 57 -7.72 -6.26 -12.27
N GLN A 58 -8.79 -7.06 -12.33
CA GLN A 58 -8.94 -8.22 -13.22
C GLN A 58 -7.82 -9.26 -13.03
N ILE A 59 -7.38 -9.46 -11.78
CA ILE A 59 -6.42 -10.49 -11.42
C ILE A 59 -7.09 -11.62 -10.62
N SER A 60 -6.40 -12.75 -10.53
CA SER A 60 -6.85 -13.84 -9.65
C SER A 60 -6.92 -13.36 -8.19
N ILE A 61 -7.96 -13.80 -7.46
CA ILE A 61 -8.12 -13.50 -6.04
C ILE A 61 -6.89 -13.89 -5.20
N PHE A 62 -6.18 -14.95 -5.59
CA PHE A 62 -4.95 -15.38 -4.93
C PHE A 62 -3.81 -14.37 -5.07
N LYS A 63 -3.87 -13.49 -6.07
CA LYS A 63 -2.90 -12.40 -6.29
C LYS A 63 -3.36 -11.06 -5.70
N ALA A 64 -4.62 -10.97 -5.25
CA ALA A 64 -5.19 -9.73 -4.72
C ALA A 64 -4.53 -9.24 -3.40
N ALA A 65 -3.75 -10.08 -2.73
CA ALA A 65 -2.93 -9.71 -1.58
C ALA A 65 -1.53 -9.21 -1.95
N SER A 66 -1.14 -9.25 -3.24
CA SER A 66 0.17 -8.80 -3.71
C SER A 66 0.10 -7.38 -4.26
N PRO A 67 0.68 -6.37 -3.59
CA PRO A 67 0.72 -5.00 -4.10
C PRO A 67 1.41 -4.89 -5.46
N VAL A 68 2.42 -5.72 -5.72
CA VAL A 68 3.13 -5.77 -7.01
C VAL A 68 2.19 -6.21 -8.11
N ALA A 69 1.48 -7.34 -7.94
CA ALA A 69 0.54 -7.84 -8.94
C ALA A 69 -0.60 -6.87 -9.22
N ILE A 70 -1.10 -6.18 -8.19
CA ILE A 70 -2.11 -5.13 -8.31
C ILE A 70 -1.59 -3.98 -9.16
N THR A 71 -0.39 -3.49 -8.86
CA THR A 71 0.23 -2.36 -9.57
C THR A 71 0.52 -2.72 -11.02
N GLU A 72 1.09 -3.89 -11.28
CA GLU A 72 1.35 -4.39 -12.63
C GLU A 72 0.06 -4.48 -13.45
N ALA A 73 -1.02 -5.01 -12.88
CA ALA A 73 -2.30 -5.13 -13.58
C ALA A 73 -2.91 -3.75 -13.90
N LEU A 74 -2.87 -2.82 -12.96
CA LEU A 74 -3.36 -1.45 -13.19
C LEU A 74 -2.56 -0.74 -14.28
N LEU A 75 -1.23 -0.85 -14.27
CA LEU A 75 -0.37 -0.27 -15.29
C LEU A 75 -0.58 -0.94 -16.64
N ALA A 76 -0.61 -2.28 -16.68
CA ALA A 76 -0.82 -3.01 -17.92
C ALA A 76 -2.13 -2.61 -18.61
N ARG A 77 -3.20 -2.46 -17.83
CA ARG A 77 -4.48 -1.99 -18.34
C ARG A 77 -4.39 -0.57 -18.91
N GLU A 78 -3.67 0.32 -18.25
CA GLU A 78 -3.49 1.70 -18.70
C GLU A 78 -2.64 1.76 -19.99
N PHE A 79 -1.60 0.93 -20.09
CA PHE A 79 -0.82 0.78 -21.31
C PHE A 79 -1.68 0.28 -22.48
N LEU A 80 -2.51 -0.74 -22.26
CA LEU A 80 -3.41 -1.28 -23.28
C LEU A 80 -4.45 -0.25 -23.74
N THR A 81 -5.04 0.52 -22.84
CA THR A 81 -6.02 1.57 -23.21
C THR A 81 -5.39 2.69 -24.03
N ARG A 82 -4.08 2.90 -23.90
CA ARG A 82 -3.33 3.90 -24.68
C ARG A 82 -2.66 3.31 -25.93
N ASN A 83 -2.93 2.04 -26.28
CA ASN A 83 -2.28 1.31 -27.36
C ASN A 83 -0.75 1.28 -27.23
N LEU A 84 -0.25 1.22 -26.00
CA LEU A 84 1.16 1.11 -25.68
C LEU A 84 1.50 -0.32 -25.26
N VAL A 85 2.71 -0.76 -25.54
CA VAL A 85 3.24 -2.05 -25.11
C VAL A 85 4.22 -1.81 -23.96
N MET A 86 4.03 -2.51 -22.85
CA MET A 86 5.03 -2.53 -21.79
C MET A 86 6.28 -3.20 -22.30
N ALA A 87 7.41 -2.50 -22.25
CA ALA A 87 8.70 -3.09 -22.58
C ALA A 87 8.95 -4.29 -21.66
N LYS A 88 9.24 -5.44 -22.24
CA LYS A 88 9.72 -6.59 -21.46
C LYS A 88 11.07 -6.18 -20.89
N ASP A 89 11.18 -6.26 -19.56
CA ASP A 89 12.46 -6.03 -18.90
C ASP A 89 13.49 -6.97 -19.54
N PRO A 90 14.51 -6.47 -20.27
CA PRO A 90 15.60 -7.33 -20.69
C PRO A 90 16.10 -7.99 -19.41
N LYS A 91 16.21 -9.31 -19.38
CA LYS A 91 16.75 -10.04 -18.22
C LYS A 91 18.05 -9.35 -17.83
N ALA A 92 17.93 -8.36 -16.95
CA ALA A 92 19.11 -7.71 -16.40
C ALA A 92 19.93 -8.85 -15.79
N PRO A 93 21.21 -8.99 -16.13
CA PRO A 93 22.06 -9.92 -15.41
C PRO A 93 21.85 -9.61 -13.94
N PRO A 94 21.95 -10.59 -13.02
CA PRO A 94 21.78 -10.34 -11.62
C PRO A 94 22.88 -9.37 -11.18
N SER A 95 22.69 -8.11 -11.50
CA SER A 95 23.51 -7.03 -11.01
C SER A 95 23.36 -7.09 -9.50
N LYS A 96 24.47 -7.10 -8.78
CA LYS A 96 24.50 -6.91 -7.33
C LYS A 96 23.47 -5.84 -7.05
N ARG A 97 22.38 -6.20 -6.35
CA ARG A 97 21.35 -5.23 -5.95
C ARG A 97 22.11 -4.14 -5.22
N GLU A 98 22.25 -2.99 -5.85
CA GLU A 98 22.79 -1.83 -5.17
C GLU A 98 21.89 -1.64 -3.95
N GLN A 99 22.46 -1.81 -2.76
CA GLN A 99 21.73 -1.51 -1.54
C GLN A 99 21.51 0.00 -1.55
N PHE A 100 20.25 0.39 -1.68
CA PHE A 100 19.89 1.79 -1.48
C PHE A 100 20.02 2.09 0.00
N GLU A 101 20.71 3.17 0.30
CA GLU A 101 20.77 3.71 1.64
C GLU A 101 19.34 4.05 2.11
N GLY A 102 18.97 3.57 3.29
CA GLY A 102 17.65 3.81 3.87
C GLY A 102 17.43 5.29 4.20
N ALA A 103 16.19 5.65 4.53
CA ALA A 103 15.88 7.00 4.96
C ALA A 103 16.62 7.34 6.27
N PHE A 104 17.11 8.57 6.38
CA PHE A 104 17.70 9.07 7.62
C PHE A 104 16.62 9.12 8.71
N VAL A 105 16.88 8.46 9.82
CA VAL A 105 16.05 8.51 11.02
C VAL A 105 16.88 9.22 12.10
N LYS A 106 16.40 10.39 12.55
CA LYS A 106 17.05 11.13 13.63
C LYS A 106 16.82 10.38 14.95
N GLU A 107 17.88 10.20 15.71
CA GLU A 107 17.77 9.64 17.06
C GLU A 107 16.86 10.50 17.95
N PRO A 108 15.91 9.88 18.69
CA PRO A 108 15.03 10.62 19.56
C PRO A 108 15.79 11.18 20.77
N ILE A 109 15.48 12.41 21.12
CA ILE A 109 15.96 12.99 22.38
C ILE A 109 15.08 12.46 23.48
N THR A 110 15.64 11.63 24.37
CA THR A 110 14.91 11.05 25.51
C THR A 110 14.60 12.09 26.56
N GLY A 111 13.38 12.04 27.12
CA GLY A 111 12.93 12.94 28.18
C GLY A 111 11.47 13.36 28.02
N MET A 112 11.02 14.23 28.92
CA MET A 112 9.72 14.87 28.82
C MET A 112 9.83 16.15 28.01
N HIS A 113 8.99 16.29 27.01
CA HIS A 113 8.95 17.47 26.14
C HIS A 113 7.61 18.16 26.28
N ASN A 114 7.62 19.48 26.49
CA ASN A 114 6.42 20.32 26.53
C ASN A 114 6.13 20.88 25.12
N ALA A 115 4.85 21.14 24.85
CA ALA A 115 4.38 21.75 23.59
C ALA A 115 4.85 21.03 22.32
N VAL A 116 4.66 19.69 22.27
CA VAL A 116 5.03 18.85 21.12
C VAL A 116 3.96 18.98 20.04
N ALA A 117 4.39 19.32 18.80
CA ALA A 117 3.56 19.29 17.61
C ALA A 117 4.04 18.19 16.67
N ALA A 118 3.12 17.31 16.25
CA ALA A 118 3.40 16.25 15.29
C ALA A 118 2.89 16.64 13.91
N PHE A 119 3.75 16.52 12.89
CA PHE A 119 3.40 16.76 11.50
C PHE A 119 3.65 15.51 10.67
N ASP A 120 2.73 15.24 9.74
CA ASP A 120 2.84 14.13 8.79
C ASP A 120 2.54 14.61 7.36
N PHE A 121 3.26 14.07 6.39
CA PHE A 121 3.02 14.35 4.98
C PHE A 121 1.92 13.45 4.43
N ALA A 122 0.82 14.02 4.02
CA ALA A 122 -0.28 13.27 3.41
C ALA A 122 0.19 12.57 2.11
N SER A 123 0.24 11.24 2.15
CA SER A 123 0.61 10.40 0.99
C SER A 123 1.95 10.79 0.36
N LEU A 124 3.01 10.90 1.15
CA LEU A 124 4.32 11.42 0.75
C LEU A 124 4.85 10.82 -0.57
N TYR A 125 4.97 9.49 -0.66
CA TYR A 125 5.51 8.83 -1.86
C TYR A 125 4.66 9.07 -3.11
N PRO A 126 3.34 8.85 -3.11
CA PRO A 126 2.48 9.18 -4.25
C PRO A 126 2.55 10.65 -4.65
N SER A 127 2.65 11.56 -3.68
CA SER A 127 2.75 13.00 -3.95
C SER A 127 4.06 13.36 -4.66
N ILE A 128 5.18 12.81 -4.21
CA ILE A 128 6.50 12.98 -4.86
C ILE A 128 6.48 12.39 -6.29
N MET A 129 5.94 11.18 -6.46
CA MET A 129 5.84 10.53 -7.76
C MET A 129 5.02 11.36 -8.76
N ARG A 130 3.91 11.94 -8.30
CA ARG A 130 3.07 12.82 -9.12
C ARG A 130 3.74 14.13 -9.43
N GLN A 131 4.43 14.74 -8.46
CA GLN A 131 5.10 16.05 -8.61
C GLN A 131 6.30 15.96 -9.54
N LEU A 132 7.10 14.92 -9.42
CA LEU A 132 8.28 14.70 -10.24
C LEU A 132 7.99 13.92 -11.53
N ASN A 133 6.73 13.52 -11.75
CA ASN A 133 6.33 12.69 -12.89
C ASN A 133 7.18 11.41 -13.02
N VAL A 134 7.44 10.74 -11.90
CA VAL A 134 8.28 9.53 -11.86
C VAL A 134 7.56 8.36 -12.50
N SER A 135 7.98 7.99 -13.71
CA SER A 135 7.42 6.86 -14.44
C SER A 135 8.50 6.31 -15.39
N PRO A 136 8.49 5.01 -15.73
CA PRO A 136 9.48 4.45 -16.65
C PRO A 136 9.52 5.15 -18.00
N GLU A 137 8.35 5.48 -18.55
CA GLU A 137 8.23 6.12 -19.87
C GLU A 137 8.56 7.61 -19.85
N SER A 138 8.50 8.27 -18.68
CA SER A 138 8.87 9.67 -18.53
C SER A 138 10.37 9.87 -18.25
N PHE A 139 11.07 8.81 -17.84
CA PHE A 139 12.50 8.89 -17.54
C PHE A 139 13.32 9.12 -18.82
N LYS A 140 14.11 10.20 -18.85
CA LYS A 140 14.98 10.54 -19.97
C LYS A 140 16.43 10.12 -19.73
N LYS A 141 17.02 10.58 -18.64
CA LYS A 141 18.44 10.36 -18.31
C LYS A 141 18.75 10.68 -16.86
N LYS A 142 19.95 10.34 -16.42
CA LYS A 142 20.51 10.78 -15.14
C LYS A 142 21.66 11.76 -15.39
N VAL A 143 21.70 12.85 -14.64
CA VAL A 143 22.71 13.90 -14.77
C VAL A 143 23.47 14.11 -13.47
N SER A 144 24.71 14.58 -13.57
CA SER A 144 25.51 14.92 -12.39
C SER A 144 24.95 16.14 -11.66
N PRO A 145 25.27 16.33 -10.38
CA PRO A 145 24.80 17.47 -9.58
C PRO A 145 25.00 18.82 -10.22
N GLU A 146 26.14 19.01 -10.87
CA GLU A 146 26.54 20.27 -11.50
C GLU A 146 25.66 20.66 -12.71
N LYS A 147 25.15 19.66 -13.43
CA LYS A 147 24.35 19.86 -14.65
C LYS A 147 22.83 19.96 -14.37
N ARG A 148 22.39 19.76 -13.13
CA ARG A 148 20.95 19.74 -12.78
C ARG A 148 20.23 21.04 -13.14
N SER A 149 20.87 22.18 -12.88
CA SER A 149 20.25 23.49 -13.15
C SER A 149 20.10 23.74 -14.64
N ALA A 150 21.06 23.31 -15.45
CA ALA A 150 21.01 23.47 -16.90
C ALA A 150 19.96 22.57 -17.59
N GLU A 151 19.60 21.43 -16.98
CA GLU A 151 18.61 20.50 -17.51
C GLU A 151 17.17 20.85 -17.11
N ARG A 152 16.97 21.78 -16.19
CA ARG A 152 15.62 22.26 -15.83
C ARG A 152 15.07 23.13 -16.94
N GLY A 153 13.87 22.83 -17.42
CA GLY A 153 13.19 23.54 -18.47
C GLY A 153 11.70 23.22 -18.50
N GLU A 154 10.99 23.78 -19.44
CA GLU A 154 9.53 23.58 -19.55
C GLU A 154 9.14 22.09 -19.71
N ASN A 155 9.97 21.31 -20.41
CA ASN A 155 9.69 19.90 -20.71
C ASN A 155 10.49 18.92 -19.85
N ASN A 156 11.18 19.41 -18.81
CA ASN A 156 12.02 18.56 -17.97
C ASN A 156 11.84 18.85 -16.49
N ILE A 157 11.57 17.79 -15.74
CA ILE A 157 11.61 17.81 -14.28
C ILE A 157 12.88 17.09 -13.82
N VAL A 158 13.70 17.75 -13.01
CA VAL A 158 14.95 17.19 -12.51
C VAL A 158 14.82 16.90 -11.02
N SER A 159 14.99 15.63 -10.65
CA SER A 159 14.96 15.20 -9.26
C SER A 159 16.23 15.61 -8.50
N VAL A 160 16.18 15.54 -7.17
CA VAL A 160 17.36 15.78 -6.30
C VAL A 160 18.48 14.78 -6.58
N THR A 161 18.17 13.57 -7.02
CA THR A 161 19.14 12.54 -7.38
C THR A 161 19.73 12.71 -8.79
N GLY A 162 19.28 13.72 -9.54
CA GLY A 162 19.73 13.99 -10.91
C GLY A 162 18.98 13.19 -11.99
N ALA A 163 17.92 12.48 -11.66
CA ALA A 163 17.06 11.89 -12.66
C ALA A 163 16.21 12.96 -13.34
N VAL A 164 16.19 12.94 -14.67
CA VAL A 164 15.44 13.87 -15.52
C VAL A 164 14.24 13.14 -16.08
N TYR A 165 13.05 13.69 -15.85
CA TYR A 165 11.77 13.17 -16.30
C TYR A 165 11.10 14.14 -17.27
N ASP A 166 10.32 13.59 -18.19
CA ASP A 166 9.47 14.33 -19.12
C ASP A 166 8.24 14.89 -18.37
N THR A 167 7.75 16.04 -18.81
CA THR A 167 6.51 16.61 -18.28
C THR A 167 5.25 16.11 -18.99
N GLU A 168 5.37 15.64 -20.23
CA GLU A 168 4.23 15.28 -21.09
C GLU A 168 3.76 13.83 -20.87
N ARG A 169 4.71 12.88 -20.69
CA ARG A 169 4.39 11.47 -20.47
C ARG A 169 4.08 11.24 -19.00
N SER A 170 2.91 10.68 -18.69
CA SER A 170 2.46 10.66 -17.30
C SER A 170 1.55 9.49 -16.93
N ILE A 171 1.83 8.28 -17.42
CA ILE A 171 0.98 7.11 -17.17
C ILE A 171 0.82 6.86 -15.66
N LEU A 172 1.92 6.72 -14.94
CA LEU A 172 1.88 6.46 -13.50
C LEU A 172 1.28 7.65 -12.72
N LYS A 173 1.62 8.89 -13.09
CA LYS A 173 1.05 10.10 -12.50
C LYS A 173 -0.46 10.14 -12.69
N ASP A 174 -0.96 9.83 -13.87
CA ASP A 174 -2.40 9.84 -14.16
C ASP A 174 -3.14 8.77 -13.35
N VAL A 175 -2.58 7.55 -13.28
CA VAL A 175 -3.13 6.46 -12.45
C VAL A 175 -3.16 6.87 -10.97
N LEU A 176 -2.04 7.37 -10.45
CA LEU A 176 -1.95 7.80 -9.05
C LEU A 176 -2.88 8.98 -8.73
N THR A 177 -3.03 9.92 -9.66
CA THR A 177 -3.95 11.06 -9.49
C THR A 177 -5.38 10.59 -9.41
N ARG A 178 -5.81 9.75 -10.36
CA ARG A 178 -7.15 9.18 -10.37
C ARG A 178 -7.46 8.40 -9.08
N LEU A 179 -6.56 7.51 -8.66
CA LEU A 179 -6.74 6.74 -7.43
C LEU A 179 -6.77 7.62 -6.17
N TYR A 180 -5.94 8.65 -6.12
CA TYR A 180 -5.92 9.60 -5.01
C TYR A 180 -7.22 10.40 -4.91
N ASP A 181 -7.73 10.89 -6.04
CA ASP A 181 -8.96 11.68 -6.09
C ASP A 181 -10.16 10.81 -5.71
N GLN A 182 -10.28 9.60 -6.26
CA GLN A 182 -11.31 8.63 -5.87
C GLN A 182 -11.26 8.30 -4.38
N ARG A 183 -10.05 8.06 -3.85
CA ARG A 183 -9.87 7.82 -2.41
C ARG A 183 -10.37 8.99 -1.57
N LYS A 184 -10.10 10.23 -2.01
CA LYS A 184 -10.54 11.44 -1.30
C LYS A 184 -12.07 11.56 -1.29
N GLU A 185 -12.71 11.26 -2.40
CA GLU A 185 -14.18 11.26 -2.53
C GLU A 185 -14.81 10.19 -1.64
N TYR A 186 -14.36 8.93 -1.74
CA TYR A 186 -14.86 7.84 -0.90
C TYR A 186 -14.63 8.09 0.60
N LYS A 187 -13.49 8.68 0.96
CA LYS A 187 -13.23 9.05 2.35
C LYS A 187 -14.20 10.10 2.85
N LYS A 188 -14.49 11.13 2.05
CA LYS A 188 -15.48 12.17 2.37
C LYS A 188 -16.88 11.58 2.54
N GLU A 189 -17.28 10.71 1.64
CA GLU A 189 -18.59 10.04 1.71
C GLU A 189 -18.69 9.11 2.92
N SER A 190 -17.63 8.34 3.21
CA SER A 190 -17.57 7.50 4.40
C SER A 190 -17.76 8.31 5.69
N PHE A 191 -17.09 9.45 5.83
CA PHE A 191 -17.30 10.32 6.99
C PHE A 191 -18.72 10.88 7.08
N ARG A 192 -19.30 11.26 5.94
CA ARG A 192 -20.69 11.74 5.91
C ARG A 192 -21.67 10.67 6.38
N LEU A 193 -21.49 9.43 5.92
CA LEU A 193 -22.32 8.31 6.31
C LEU A 193 -22.14 7.91 7.77
N GLN A 194 -20.90 7.95 8.29
CA GLN A 194 -20.61 7.71 9.69
C GLN A 194 -21.26 8.75 10.59
N GLN A 195 -21.18 10.04 10.20
CA GLN A 195 -21.85 11.11 10.96
C GLN A 195 -23.37 10.90 10.97
N LYS A 196 -23.95 10.60 9.81
CA LYS A 196 -25.39 10.32 9.73
C LYS A 196 -25.82 9.12 10.57
N ALA A 197 -25.03 8.06 10.59
CA ALA A 197 -25.30 6.90 11.44
C ALA A 197 -25.25 7.27 12.93
N TYR A 198 -24.23 8.04 13.32
CA TYR A 198 -24.12 8.55 14.70
C TYR A 198 -25.31 9.42 15.11
N ASP A 199 -25.72 10.34 14.25
CA ASP A 199 -26.88 11.24 14.51
C ASP A 199 -28.17 10.44 14.72
N LEU A 200 -28.43 9.44 13.83
CA LEU A 200 -29.57 8.53 13.97
C LEU A 200 -29.51 7.67 15.24
N GLU A 201 -28.33 7.23 15.66
CA GLU A 201 -28.18 6.51 16.93
C GLU A 201 -28.46 7.39 18.15
N GLN A 202 -28.20 8.69 18.06
CA GLN A 202 -28.54 9.63 19.13
C GLN A 202 -30.04 9.94 19.18
N GLU A 203 -30.71 10.00 18.02
CA GLU A 203 -32.17 10.20 17.93
C GLU A 203 -32.98 9.01 18.49
N LEU A 204 -32.39 7.80 18.43
CA LEU A 204 -33.02 6.57 18.91
C LEU A 204 -32.86 6.32 20.43
N LYS A 205 -32.05 7.12 21.11
CA LYS A 205 -31.83 7.06 22.58
C LYS A 205 -32.70 8.05 23.33
#